data_eb2671a4ea26b502e52cd2a9b7674330
#
_entry.id   eb2671a4ea26b502e52cd2a9b7674330
#
_cell.length_a   1.000
_cell.length_b   1.000
_cell.length_c   1.000
_cell.angle_alpha   90.00
_cell.angle_beta   90.00
_cell.angle_gamma   90.00
#
_symmetry.space_group_name_H-M   'P 1'
#
loop_
_entity.id
_entity.type
_entity.pdbx_description
1 polymer ?
#
loop_
_entity_poly.entity_id
_entity_poly.type
_entity_poly.pdbx_seq_one_letter_code
_entity_poly.pdbx_strand_id
1 'polypeptide(L)'
;MEDSIKKRKPITVKEVFAKANTYVPLMEKAAIVCHCAERCIDRVVVDTGEKFRGDVPPMYRENGQRKRRYLLGILVRAYLRLDFVPCEEDEWLLSADDYDLVGGVQLINQIDRMKKQSDVLRDKAYDLLADYRDIERMLNTEINANLTIMNDVVARMAMSAASAMSPESMAEIAQMAEALKENAENI
;
A
#
# COMPACT_ATOMS: atom_id res chain seq x y z
N MET A 1 28.09 30.97 -18.10
CA MET A 1 28.30 29.51 -18.00
C MET A 1 26.92 28.90 -18.18
N GLU A 2 26.61 28.57 -19.42
CA GLU A 2 25.37 27.88 -19.75
C GLU A 2 25.65 26.38 -19.63
N ASP A 3 25.19 25.79 -18.53
CA ASP A 3 25.21 24.35 -18.38
C ASP A 3 24.22 23.76 -19.37
N SER A 4 24.77 23.12 -20.37
CA SER A 4 24.06 22.36 -21.38
C SER A 4 23.29 21.22 -20.70
N ILE A 5 22.03 21.47 -20.38
CA ILE A 5 21.04 20.42 -20.04
C ILE A 5 20.99 19.50 -21.26
N LYS A 6 21.74 18.41 -21.23
CA LYS A 6 21.65 17.33 -22.21
C LYS A 6 20.18 16.86 -22.19
N LYS A 7 19.40 17.27 -23.20
CA LYS A 7 18.04 16.75 -23.42
C LYS A 7 18.15 15.22 -23.52
N ARG A 8 17.85 14.53 -22.42
CA ARG A 8 17.73 13.07 -22.45
C ARG A 8 16.63 12.74 -23.44
N LYS A 9 16.92 11.87 -24.42
CA LYS A 9 15.89 11.37 -25.32
C LYS A 9 14.77 10.75 -24.47
N PRO A 10 13.48 11.06 -24.75
CA PRO A 10 12.39 10.43 -24.03
C PRO A 10 12.50 8.92 -24.25
N ILE A 11 12.64 8.18 -23.16
CA ILE A 11 12.68 6.72 -23.17
C ILE A 11 11.26 6.24 -23.48
N THR A 12 11.10 5.44 -24.52
CA THR A 12 9.79 4.89 -24.85
C THR A 12 9.45 3.73 -23.93
N VAL A 13 8.16 3.57 -23.60
CA VAL A 13 7.68 2.43 -22.79
C VAL A 13 8.12 1.10 -23.39
N LYS A 14 8.19 1.00 -24.72
CA LYS A 14 8.64 -0.21 -25.43
C LYS A 14 10.11 -0.54 -25.14
N GLU A 15 11.00 0.46 -25.08
CA GLU A 15 12.42 0.26 -24.75
C GLU A 15 12.63 -0.16 -23.31
N VAL A 16 11.89 0.44 -22.38
CA VAL A 16 11.89 0.05 -20.97
C VAL A 16 11.39 -1.38 -20.82
N PHE A 17 10.25 -1.68 -21.46
CA PHE A 17 9.63 -2.99 -21.39
C PHE A 17 10.49 -4.11 -21.99
N ALA A 18 11.26 -3.82 -23.03
CA ALA A 18 12.19 -4.78 -23.61
C ALA A 18 13.23 -5.28 -22.60
N LYS A 19 13.62 -4.45 -21.63
CA LYS A 19 14.59 -4.76 -20.56
C LYS A 19 13.94 -5.22 -19.25
N ALA A 20 12.62 -5.19 -19.16
CA ALA A 20 11.89 -5.53 -17.94
C ALA A 20 12.11 -6.97 -17.49
N ASN A 21 12.11 -7.18 -16.18
CA ASN A 21 11.99 -8.50 -15.59
C ASN A 21 10.56 -9.02 -15.76
N THR A 22 10.41 -10.31 -15.96
CA THR A 22 9.09 -10.96 -15.98
C THR A 22 8.80 -11.73 -14.72
N TYR A 23 9.79 -11.85 -13.84
CA TYR A 23 9.70 -12.65 -12.64
C TYR A 23 10.57 -12.06 -11.53
N VAL A 24 10.04 -12.06 -10.32
CA VAL A 24 10.76 -11.74 -9.08
C VAL A 24 10.82 -13.01 -8.23
N PRO A 25 12.00 -13.42 -7.74
CA PRO A 25 12.13 -14.61 -6.90
C PRO A 25 11.22 -14.56 -5.67
N LEU A 26 10.67 -15.72 -5.25
CA LEU A 26 9.70 -15.80 -4.15
C LEU A 26 10.22 -15.17 -2.84
N MET A 27 11.48 -15.40 -2.50
CA MET A 27 12.09 -14.83 -1.29
C MET A 27 12.19 -13.30 -1.36
N GLU A 28 12.48 -12.78 -2.54
CA GLU A 28 12.51 -11.33 -2.78
C GLU A 28 11.10 -10.74 -2.74
N LYS A 29 10.11 -11.39 -3.35
CA LYS A 29 8.69 -11.01 -3.22
C LYS A 29 8.27 -10.96 -1.75
N ALA A 30 8.58 -11.99 -0.97
CA ALA A 30 8.23 -12.06 0.43
C ALA A 30 8.87 -10.92 1.23
N ALA A 31 10.15 -10.61 0.99
CA ALA A 31 10.85 -9.52 1.65
C ALA A 31 10.21 -8.15 1.31
N ILE A 32 9.93 -7.89 0.04
CA ILE A 32 9.28 -6.67 -0.43
C ILE A 32 7.88 -6.53 0.20
N VAL A 33 7.09 -7.60 0.15
CA VAL A 33 5.73 -7.61 0.68
C VAL A 33 5.70 -7.35 2.18
N CYS A 34 6.56 -8.03 2.96
CA CYS A 34 6.65 -7.85 4.40
C CYS A 34 7.01 -6.39 4.74
N HIS A 35 8.01 -5.83 4.03
CA HIS A 35 8.42 -4.44 4.21
C HIS A 35 7.31 -3.43 3.90
N CYS A 36 6.56 -3.64 2.82
CA CYS A 36 5.52 -2.71 2.39
C CYS A 36 4.24 -2.83 3.20
N ALA A 37 3.87 -4.05 3.64
CA ALA A 37 2.59 -4.32 4.29
C ALA A 37 2.41 -3.56 5.61
N GLU A 38 3.43 -3.57 6.46
CA GLU A 38 3.41 -2.85 7.74
C GLU A 38 3.21 -1.34 7.52
N ARG A 39 3.82 -0.80 6.47
CA ARG A 39 3.77 0.63 6.13
C ARG A 39 2.49 1.07 5.44
N CYS A 40 1.69 0.11 4.99
CA CYS A 40 0.36 0.37 4.42
C CYS A 40 -0.73 0.46 5.48
N ILE A 41 -0.39 0.39 6.77
CA ILE A 41 -1.35 0.43 7.88
C ILE A 41 -1.18 1.74 8.64
N ASP A 42 -2.26 2.48 8.76
CA ASP A 42 -2.31 3.70 9.57
C ASP A 42 -2.93 3.42 10.93
N ARG A 43 -2.33 4.03 11.96
CA ARG A 43 -2.94 4.15 13.26
C ARG A 43 -3.92 5.32 13.25
N VAL A 44 -5.18 5.04 13.48
CA VAL A 44 -6.22 6.06 13.56
C VAL A 44 -6.53 6.32 15.02
N VAL A 45 -6.33 7.55 15.47
CA VAL A 45 -6.80 8.00 16.78
C VAL A 45 -8.22 8.49 16.57
N VAL A 46 -9.17 7.84 17.25
CA VAL A 46 -10.57 8.29 17.21
C VAL A 46 -10.69 9.51 18.12
N ASP A 47 -10.99 10.66 17.53
CA ASP A 47 -11.31 11.87 18.29
C ASP A 47 -12.73 11.71 18.85
N THR A 48 -12.81 11.43 20.14
CA THR A 48 -14.10 11.25 20.85
C THR A 48 -14.65 12.57 21.40
N GLY A 49 -13.99 13.70 21.12
CA GLY A 49 -14.32 15.01 21.68
C GLY A 49 -14.09 15.10 23.20
N GLU A 50 -14.51 16.22 23.81
CA GLU A 50 -14.32 16.49 25.25
C GLU A 50 -15.09 15.55 26.20
N LYS A 51 -15.94 14.67 25.67
CA LYS A 51 -16.81 13.80 26.48
C LYS A 51 -16.12 12.58 27.07
N PHE A 52 -14.96 12.20 26.54
CA PHE A 52 -14.25 11.03 27.02
C PHE A 52 -12.91 11.38 27.66
N ARG A 53 -12.78 11.09 28.97
CA ARG A 53 -11.55 11.34 29.75
C ARG A 53 -10.58 10.16 29.82
N GLY A 54 -10.79 9.13 28.99
CA GLY A 54 -9.94 7.93 28.95
C GLY A 54 -9.12 7.85 27.65
N ASP A 55 -8.02 7.10 27.69
CA ASP A 55 -7.25 6.76 26.49
C ASP A 55 -8.07 5.80 25.62
N VAL A 56 -8.60 6.30 24.51
CA VAL A 56 -9.30 5.44 23.53
C VAL A 56 -8.27 4.59 22.82
N PRO A 57 -8.45 3.26 22.77
CA PRO A 57 -7.53 2.40 22.04
C PRO A 57 -7.46 2.80 20.57
N PRO A 58 -6.26 2.83 19.97
CA PRO A 58 -6.12 3.18 18.58
C PRO A 58 -6.80 2.12 17.70
N MET A 59 -7.37 2.54 16.59
CA MET A 59 -7.80 1.64 15.53
C MET A 59 -6.74 1.59 14.44
N TYR A 60 -6.62 0.47 13.74
CA TYR A 60 -5.72 0.31 12.62
C TYR A 60 -6.52 0.06 11.35
N ARG A 61 -6.14 0.74 10.28
CA ARG A 61 -6.78 0.58 8.96
C ARG A 61 -5.77 0.61 7.83
N GLU A 62 -6.15 0.01 6.70
CA GLU A 62 -5.36 0.09 5.47
C GLU A 62 -5.32 1.53 4.92
N ASN A 63 -4.13 1.98 4.55
CA ASN A 63 -3.93 3.17 3.75
C ASN A 63 -3.88 2.79 2.26
N GLY A 64 -5.02 2.87 1.60
CA GLY A 64 -5.15 2.49 0.20
C GLY A 64 -4.33 3.34 -0.77
N GLN A 65 -4.09 4.63 -0.46
CA GLN A 65 -3.23 5.49 -1.28
C GLN A 65 -1.77 5.06 -1.16
N ARG A 66 -1.28 4.83 0.07
CA ARG A 66 0.08 4.38 0.31
C ARG A 66 0.33 3.01 -0.32
N LYS A 67 -0.63 2.08 -0.20
CA LYS A 67 -0.58 0.78 -0.88
C LYS A 67 -0.41 0.91 -2.41
N ARG A 68 -1.18 1.79 -3.04
CA ARG A 68 -1.06 2.02 -4.50
C ARG A 68 0.31 2.58 -4.88
N ARG A 69 0.87 3.48 -4.07
CA ARG A 69 2.22 4.02 -4.29
C ARG A 69 3.29 2.94 -4.17
N TYR A 70 3.18 2.03 -3.20
CA TYR A 70 4.06 0.86 -3.08
C TYR A 70 3.92 -0.08 -4.27
N LEU A 71 2.71 -0.44 -4.66
CA LEU A 71 2.49 -1.34 -5.80
C LEU A 71 3.10 -0.78 -7.09
N LEU A 72 2.91 0.50 -7.37
CA LEU A 72 3.56 1.12 -8.54
C LEU A 72 5.08 1.22 -8.37
N GLY A 73 5.59 1.49 -7.18
CA GLY A 73 7.02 1.49 -6.89
C GLY A 73 7.66 0.12 -7.14
N ILE A 74 7.00 -0.94 -6.71
CA ILE A 74 7.43 -2.33 -6.99
C ILE A 74 7.44 -2.61 -8.49
N LEU A 75 6.38 -2.24 -9.22
CA LEU A 75 6.32 -2.41 -10.68
C LEU A 75 7.48 -1.71 -11.37
N VAL A 76 7.74 -0.48 -10.98
CA VAL A 76 8.76 0.37 -11.60
C VAL A 76 10.18 -0.15 -11.30
N ARG A 77 10.47 -0.52 -10.05
CA ARG A 77 11.81 -0.94 -9.62
C ARG A 77 12.10 -2.39 -9.89
N ALA A 78 11.25 -3.30 -9.38
CA ALA A 78 11.52 -4.73 -9.47
C ALA A 78 11.33 -5.27 -10.90
N TYR A 79 10.34 -4.76 -11.63
CA TYR A 79 10.05 -5.25 -12.97
C TYR A 79 10.63 -4.39 -14.08
N LEU A 80 10.40 -3.09 -14.06
CA LEU A 80 10.85 -2.20 -15.14
C LEU A 80 12.30 -1.73 -14.98
N ARG A 81 12.90 -1.93 -13.82
CA ARG A 81 14.28 -1.53 -13.48
C ARG A 81 14.54 -0.05 -13.72
N LEU A 82 13.56 0.77 -13.37
CA LEU A 82 13.69 2.21 -13.42
C LEU A 82 14.07 2.75 -12.04
N ASP A 83 15.06 3.63 -12.03
CA ASP A 83 15.49 4.31 -10.81
C ASP A 83 14.65 5.56 -10.59
N PHE A 84 14.00 5.61 -9.45
CA PHE A 84 13.31 6.78 -8.93
C PHE A 84 13.97 7.22 -7.64
N VAL A 85 13.84 8.51 -7.31
CA VAL A 85 14.30 9.02 -6.03
C VAL A 85 13.44 8.38 -4.92
N PRO A 86 14.05 7.73 -3.92
CA PRO A 86 13.29 7.19 -2.79
C PRO A 86 12.49 8.28 -2.09
N CYS A 87 11.27 7.93 -1.66
CA CYS A 87 10.42 8.80 -0.88
C CYS A 87 10.49 8.41 0.60
N GLU A 88 10.64 9.39 1.49
CA GLU A 88 10.66 9.13 2.94
C GLU A 88 11.71 8.07 3.36
N GLU A 89 12.85 8.03 2.68
CA GLU A 89 13.91 7.02 2.88
C GLU A 89 13.46 5.57 2.61
N ASP A 90 12.34 5.39 1.93
CA ASP A 90 11.80 4.08 1.57
C ASP A 90 11.93 3.84 0.06
N GLU A 91 12.78 2.90 -0.30
CA GLU A 91 13.09 2.61 -1.70
C GLU A 91 11.90 2.11 -2.53
N TRP A 92 10.89 1.54 -1.89
CA TRP A 92 9.70 0.99 -2.57
C TRP A 92 8.55 1.98 -2.68
N LEU A 93 8.60 3.10 -1.94
CA LEU A 93 7.54 4.08 -1.93
C LEU A 93 7.79 5.16 -2.99
N LEU A 94 6.92 5.28 -3.98
CA LEU A 94 6.94 6.41 -4.89
C LEU A 94 6.54 7.71 -4.19
N SER A 95 7.18 8.82 -4.53
CA SER A 95 6.70 10.14 -4.15
C SER A 95 5.29 10.40 -4.72
N ALA A 96 4.58 11.40 -4.24
CA ALA A 96 3.28 11.76 -4.80
C ALA A 96 3.43 12.21 -6.26
N ASP A 97 4.45 13.02 -6.55
CA ASP A 97 4.72 13.54 -7.89
C ASP A 97 5.09 12.41 -8.87
N ASP A 98 5.94 11.46 -8.43
CA ASP A 98 6.30 10.30 -9.25
C ASP A 98 5.11 9.37 -9.46
N TYR A 99 4.26 9.20 -8.44
CA TYR A 99 3.04 8.42 -8.56
C TYR A 99 2.09 9.02 -9.60
N ASP A 100 1.88 10.34 -9.57
CA ASP A 100 1.03 11.04 -10.51
C ASP A 100 1.60 10.97 -11.93
N LEU A 101 2.93 11.10 -12.08
CA LEU A 101 3.61 10.96 -13.36
C LEU A 101 3.42 9.55 -13.94
N VAL A 102 3.68 8.50 -13.15
CA VAL A 102 3.56 7.09 -13.57
C VAL A 102 2.10 6.70 -13.77
N GLY A 103 1.21 7.17 -12.91
CA GLY A 103 -0.23 6.96 -13.01
C GLY A 103 -0.83 7.69 -14.22
N GLY A 104 -0.38 8.92 -14.51
CA GLY A 104 -0.77 9.68 -15.68
C GLY A 104 -0.34 9.02 -17.00
N VAL A 105 0.78 8.30 -17.01
CA VAL A 105 1.22 7.47 -18.15
C VAL A 105 0.41 6.18 -18.27
N GLN A 106 -0.43 5.84 -17.30
CA GLN A 106 -1.23 4.61 -17.27
C GLN A 106 -0.36 3.36 -17.55
N LEU A 107 0.74 3.25 -16.83
CA LEU A 107 1.81 2.30 -17.11
C LEU A 107 1.32 0.85 -17.23
N ILE A 108 0.45 0.41 -16.32
CA ILE A 108 -0.14 -0.93 -16.36
C ILE A 108 -0.94 -1.15 -17.64
N ASN A 109 -1.74 -0.15 -18.05
CA ASN A 109 -2.51 -0.23 -19.29
C ASN A 109 -1.61 -0.26 -20.53
N GLN A 110 -0.47 0.42 -20.48
CA GLN A 110 0.50 0.35 -21.58
C GLN A 110 1.19 -1.01 -21.66
N ILE A 111 1.55 -1.61 -20.52
CA ILE A 111 2.07 -2.98 -20.48
C ILE A 111 1.01 -3.95 -21.01
N ASP A 112 -0.25 -3.80 -20.61
CA ASP A 112 -1.35 -4.63 -21.11
C ASP A 112 -1.54 -4.54 -22.62
N ARG A 113 -1.37 -3.35 -23.20
CA ARG A 113 -1.39 -3.15 -24.65
C ARG A 113 -0.27 -3.86 -25.40
N MET A 114 0.87 -4.16 -24.73
CA MET A 114 1.96 -4.93 -25.34
C MET A 114 1.53 -6.36 -25.70
N LYS A 115 0.52 -6.90 -25.04
CA LYS A 115 -0.09 -8.22 -25.38
C LYS A 115 -0.66 -8.26 -26.81
N LYS A 116 -0.95 -7.10 -27.40
CA LYS A 116 -1.50 -7.00 -28.77
C LYS A 116 -0.42 -6.77 -29.84
N GLN A 117 0.86 -6.74 -29.44
CA GLN A 117 2.00 -6.55 -30.34
C GLN A 117 2.60 -7.88 -30.79
N SER A 118 3.92 -7.94 -31.01
CA SER A 118 4.61 -9.16 -31.40
C SER A 118 4.47 -10.27 -30.34
N ASP A 119 4.59 -11.55 -30.76
CA ASP A 119 4.45 -12.69 -29.87
C ASP A 119 5.39 -12.64 -28.65
N VAL A 120 6.64 -12.23 -28.86
CA VAL A 120 7.63 -12.09 -27.78
C VAL A 120 7.22 -11.05 -26.74
N LEU A 121 6.72 -9.89 -27.18
CA LEU A 121 6.26 -8.84 -26.27
C LEU A 121 4.96 -9.23 -25.56
N ARG A 122 4.11 -9.98 -26.26
CA ARG A 122 2.86 -10.53 -25.72
C ARG A 122 3.16 -11.46 -24.54
N ASP A 123 3.97 -12.48 -24.76
CA ASP A 123 4.28 -13.49 -23.75
C ASP A 123 4.98 -12.84 -22.54
N LYS A 124 5.93 -11.95 -22.80
CA LYS A 124 6.59 -11.17 -21.75
C LYS A 124 5.60 -10.31 -20.93
N ALA A 125 4.59 -9.71 -21.57
CA ALA A 125 3.58 -8.92 -20.87
C ALA A 125 2.66 -9.79 -20.02
N TYR A 126 2.31 -11.00 -20.49
CA TYR A 126 1.52 -11.96 -19.71
C TYR A 126 2.29 -12.39 -18.46
N ASP A 127 3.54 -12.80 -18.62
CA ASP A 127 4.37 -13.30 -17.52
C ASP A 127 4.59 -12.20 -16.47
N LEU A 128 5.00 -10.99 -16.89
CA LEU A 128 5.21 -9.87 -15.99
C LEU A 128 3.95 -9.52 -15.20
N LEU A 129 2.81 -9.38 -15.89
CA LEU A 129 1.56 -9.00 -15.22
C LEU A 129 1.02 -10.12 -14.32
N ALA A 130 1.25 -11.39 -14.67
CA ALA A 130 0.88 -12.50 -13.80
C ALA A 130 1.70 -12.47 -12.51
N ASP A 131 3.02 -12.33 -12.63
CA ASP A 131 3.94 -12.28 -11.49
C ASP A 131 3.73 -11.04 -10.61
N TYR A 132 3.43 -9.89 -11.21
CA TYR A 132 3.08 -8.66 -10.49
C TYR A 132 1.76 -8.80 -9.70
N ARG A 133 0.75 -9.46 -10.27
CA ARG A 133 -0.50 -9.75 -9.56
C ARG A 133 -0.32 -10.72 -8.40
N ASP A 134 0.68 -11.57 -8.46
CA ASP A 134 1.08 -12.40 -7.32
C ASP A 134 1.56 -11.53 -6.15
N ILE A 135 2.43 -10.57 -6.40
CA ILE A 135 2.88 -9.63 -5.37
C ILE A 135 1.70 -8.84 -4.81
N GLU A 136 0.80 -8.35 -5.65
CA GLU A 136 -0.40 -7.64 -5.20
C GLU A 136 -1.27 -8.50 -4.27
N ARG A 137 -1.48 -9.77 -4.61
CA ARG A 137 -2.21 -10.72 -3.75
C ARG A 137 -1.49 -10.98 -2.43
N MET A 138 -0.18 -11.20 -2.48
CA MET A 138 0.63 -11.41 -1.27
C MET A 138 0.58 -10.18 -0.36
N LEU A 139 0.71 -8.97 -0.92
CA LEU A 139 0.64 -7.72 -0.16
C LEU A 139 -0.72 -7.55 0.51
N ASN A 140 -1.82 -7.80 -0.20
CA ASN A 140 -3.17 -7.75 0.36
C ASN A 140 -3.35 -8.76 1.50
N THR A 141 -2.83 -9.97 1.34
CA THR A 141 -2.91 -11.01 2.37
C THR A 141 -2.14 -10.61 3.62
N GLU A 142 -0.94 -10.08 3.46
CA GLU A 142 -0.09 -9.66 4.56
C GLU A 142 -0.66 -8.43 5.31
N ILE A 143 -1.18 -7.44 4.58
CA ILE A 143 -1.87 -6.29 5.19
C ILE A 143 -3.05 -6.77 6.03
N ASN A 144 -3.89 -7.66 5.50
CA ASN A 144 -5.05 -8.18 6.22
C ASN A 144 -4.65 -8.99 7.47
N ALA A 145 -3.59 -9.80 7.38
CA ALA A 145 -3.06 -10.55 8.52
C ALA A 145 -2.57 -9.59 9.62
N ASN A 146 -1.79 -8.59 9.25
CA ASN A 146 -1.28 -7.59 10.19
C ASN A 146 -2.41 -6.77 10.83
N LEU A 147 -3.41 -6.34 10.05
CA LEU A 147 -4.59 -5.64 10.58
C LEU A 147 -5.37 -6.50 11.58
N THR A 148 -5.55 -7.78 11.27
CA THR A 148 -6.24 -8.71 12.18
C THR A 148 -5.49 -8.80 13.51
N ILE A 149 -4.17 -9.02 13.47
CA ILE A 149 -3.34 -9.12 14.66
C ILE A 149 -3.39 -7.82 15.48
N MET A 150 -3.23 -6.67 14.83
CA MET A 150 -3.23 -5.36 15.50
C MET A 150 -4.59 -5.07 16.17
N ASN A 151 -5.69 -5.31 15.47
CA ASN A 151 -7.03 -5.06 16.00
C ASN A 151 -7.39 -6.07 17.11
N ASP A 152 -6.95 -7.32 17.03
CA ASP A 152 -7.11 -8.30 18.11
C ASP A 152 -6.36 -7.90 19.38
N VAL A 153 -5.14 -7.37 19.25
CA VAL A 153 -4.38 -6.85 20.39
C VAL A 153 -5.11 -5.68 21.04
N VAL A 154 -5.61 -4.74 20.22
CA VAL A 154 -6.39 -3.60 20.71
C VAL A 154 -7.67 -4.06 21.42
N ALA A 155 -8.39 -5.01 20.84
CA ALA A 155 -9.61 -5.56 21.45
C ALA A 155 -9.33 -6.21 22.81
N ARG A 156 -8.24 -6.97 22.93
CA ARG A 156 -7.81 -7.56 24.22
C ARG A 156 -7.42 -6.52 25.25
N MET A 157 -6.71 -5.48 24.82
CA MET A 157 -6.37 -4.35 25.71
C MET A 157 -7.62 -3.63 26.21
N ALA A 158 -8.58 -3.36 25.32
CA ALA A 158 -9.86 -2.73 25.67
C ALA A 158 -10.66 -3.61 26.66
N MET A 159 -10.74 -4.92 26.42
CA MET A 159 -11.40 -5.86 27.33
C MET A 159 -10.70 -5.93 28.70
N SER A 160 -9.37 -5.92 28.73
CA SER A 160 -8.61 -5.90 29.97
C SER A 160 -8.85 -4.61 30.76
N ALA A 161 -8.85 -3.47 30.07
CA ALA A 161 -9.17 -2.19 30.69
C ALA A 161 -10.61 -2.14 31.22
N ALA A 162 -11.58 -2.63 30.43
CA ALA A 162 -12.99 -2.70 30.83
C ALA A 162 -13.21 -3.58 32.05
N SER A 163 -12.49 -4.70 32.17
CA SER A 163 -12.58 -5.59 33.33
C SER A 163 -12.04 -4.97 34.63
N ALA A 164 -11.21 -3.94 34.52
CA ALA A 164 -10.68 -3.18 35.66
C ALA A 164 -11.52 -1.93 36.01
N MET A 165 -12.56 -1.63 35.22
CA MET A 165 -13.39 -0.42 35.38
C MET A 165 -14.67 -0.71 36.17
N SER A 166 -15.24 0.36 36.74
CA SER A 166 -16.54 0.27 37.43
C SER A 166 -17.70 0.00 36.45
N PRO A 167 -18.83 -0.55 36.92
CA PRO A 167 -20.01 -0.77 36.09
C PRO A 167 -20.54 0.50 35.36
N GLU A 168 -20.36 1.67 35.97
CA GLU A 168 -20.76 2.97 35.40
C GLU A 168 -19.89 3.33 34.19
N SER A 169 -18.59 3.14 34.29
CA SER A 169 -17.66 3.39 33.18
C SER A 169 -17.87 2.40 32.03
N MET A 170 -18.31 1.18 32.30
CA MET A 170 -18.67 0.18 31.29
C MET A 170 -19.88 0.59 30.47
N ALA A 171 -20.88 1.23 31.10
CA ALA A 171 -22.08 1.72 30.40
C ALA A 171 -21.75 2.85 29.43
N GLU A 172 -20.84 3.74 29.80
CA GLU A 172 -20.36 4.84 28.92
C GLU A 172 -19.61 4.30 27.68
N ILE A 173 -18.76 3.30 27.86
CA ILE A 173 -18.04 2.65 26.74
C ILE A 173 -19.00 1.94 25.79
N ALA A 174 -20.02 1.27 26.31
CA ALA A 174 -21.03 0.60 25.50
C ALA A 174 -21.82 1.60 24.64
N GLN A 175 -22.22 2.74 25.19
CA GLN A 175 -22.88 3.81 24.42
C GLN A 175 -22.00 4.39 23.32
N MET A 176 -20.69 4.51 23.56
CA MET A 176 -19.76 4.99 22.53
C MET A 176 -19.53 3.96 21.42
N ALA A 177 -19.43 2.69 21.76
CA ALA A 177 -19.30 1.63 20.76
C ALA A 177 -20.51 1.59 19.81
N GLU A 178 -21.69 1.87 20.32
CA GLU A 178 -22.93 1.95 19.55
C GLU A 178 -22.93 3.18 18.63
N ALA A 179 -22.53 4.34 19.13
CA ALA A 179 -22.40 5.57 18.33
C ALA A 179 -21.34 5.47 17.22
N LEU A 180 -20.24 4.76 17.46
CA LEU A 180 -19.22 4.49 16.45
C LEU A 180 -19.71 3.53 15.36
N LYS A 181 -20.55 2.56 15.72
CA LYS A 181 -21.16 1.63 14.78
C LYS A 181 -22.16 2.33 13.86
N GLU A 182 -23.01 3.20 14.39
CA GLU A 182 -23.93 4.01 13.60
C GLU A 182 -23.21 4.97 12.63
N ASN A 183 -22.08 5.54 13.03
CA ASN A 183 -21.27 6.38 12.15
C ASN A 183 -20.53 5.60 11.06
N ALA A 184 -20.17 4.35 11.31
CA ALA A 184 -19.52 3.49 10.32
C ALA A 184 -20.48 2.96 9.24
N GLU A 185 -21.78 2.84 9.56
CA GLU A 185 -22.83 2.41 8.63
C GLU A 185 -23.35 3.57 7.73
N ASN A 186 -23.00 4.82 8.05
CA ASN A 186 -23.42 6.03 7.31
C ASN A 186 -22.33 6.61 6.38
N ILE A 187 -21.22 5.89 6.15
CA ILE A 187 -20.14 6.25 5.21
C ILE A 187 -20.06 5.22 4.08
#